data_2296d6eee8d9713348074dea789b68ca
#
_entry.id   2296d6eee8d9713348074dea789b68ca
#
_cell.length_a   1.000
_cell.length_b   1.000
_cell.length_c   1.000
_cell.angle_alpha   90.00
_cell.angle_beta   90.00
_cell.angle_gamma   90.00
#
_symmetry.space_group_name_H-M   'P 1'
#
loop_
_entity.id
_entity.type
_entity.pdbx_description
1 polymer ?
#
loop_
_entity_poly.entity_id
_entity_poly.type
_entity_poly.pdbx_seq_one_letter_code
_entity_poly.pdbx_strand_id
1 'polypeptide(L)'
;MKFEPAKLSKVIEQNYSYLIPDFYEMQVQYMHSMNNIYKDLDTTLVAMFLTNKFYQSENKENYLSNNVSTKNFYQKNKFEKSFTKFNVNEISKAINIPRETVRRKKIKLTKNKFIILNKKKKSFCINSSLINKKVFEPQIKVSSKLLSNYCIFFSNKNVFNKDLDFVSFKNDVEKKFILYLPIFLNFQISYFTEWRKFIDMECIYIAALCSLNTTGHLNKSNSEGRKFYNSKDMFAQFPKVEKSFGLNSTSIADITNIPRTTVLRKLAKLEKLNILKKDKFKRYETQDLANSTIGKKEYFPQLQYTIKLLGIFISECLETYSSKEMKII
;
A
#
# COMPACT_ATOMS: atom_id res chain seq x y z
N MET A 1 -5.77 10.01 23.08
CA MET A 1 -5.01 8.78 23.39
C MET A 1 -3.89 8.70 22.36
N LYS A 2 -2.65 8.45 22.76
CA LYS A 2 -1.52 8.38 21.84
C LYS A 2 -1.17 6.91 21.61
N PHE A 3 -1.22 6.46 20.36
CA PHE A 3 -0.84 5.10 19.99
C PHE A 3 0.64 5.10 19.58
N GLU A 4 1.47 4.34 20.26
CA GLU A 4 2.92 4.35 20.03
C GLU A 4 3.30 3.53 18.79
N PRO A 5 3.72 4.17 17.67
CA PRO A 5 4.07 3.46 16.43
C PRO A 5 5.15 2.40 16.63
N ALA A 6 6.13 2.66 17.49
CA ALA A 6 7.23 1.73 17.77
C ALA A 6 6.74 0.43 18.42
N LYS A 7 5.78 0.55 19.38
CA LYS A 7 5.17 -0.61 20.04
C LYS A 7 4.36 -1.45 19.03
N LEU A 8 3.57 -0.79 18.17
CA LEU A 8 2.82 -1.46 17.11
C LEU A 8 3.76 -2.19 16.14
N SER A 9 4.80 -1.53 15.67
CA SER A 9 5.80 -2.12 14.77
C SER A 9 6.48 -3.35 15.37
N LYS A 10 6.83 -3.32 16.66
CA LYS A 10 7.42 -4.46 17.37
C LYS A 10 6.47 -5.66 17.40
N VAL A 11 5.18 -5.44 17.67
CA VAL A 11 4.18 -6.51 17.68
C VAL A 11 3.95 -7.06 16.26
N ILE A 12 3.93 -6.21 15.24
CA ILE A 12 3.86 -6.66 13.83
C ILE A 12 5.04 -7.54 13.49
N GLU A 13 6.27 -7.12 13.83
CA GLU A 13 7.47 -7.92 13.55
C GLU A 13 7.44 -9.28 14.25
N GLN A 14 7.08 -9.32 15.51
CA GLN A 14 7.02 -10.56 16.31
C GLN A 14 5.96 -11.56 15.80
N ASN A 15 4.92 -11.08 15.13
CA ASN A 15 3.78 -11.87 14.65
C ASN A 15 3.58 -11.71 13.13
N TYR A 16 4.68 -11.52 12.42
CA TYR A 16 4.71 -11.14 11.03
C TYR A 16 3.93 -12.11 10.14
N SER A 17 4.15 -13.41 10.28
CA SER A 17 3.51 -14.45 9.46
C SER A 17 1.98 -14.42 9.52
N TYR A 18 1.42 -14.00 10.66
CA TYR A 18 -0.02 -13.89 10.85
C TYR A 18 -0.62 -12.62 10.22
N LEU A 19 0.08 -11.49 10.39
CA LEU A 19 -0.43 -10.17 10.02
C LEU A 19 -0.14 -9.78 8.57
N ILE A 20 1.00 -10.23 8.01
CA ILE A 20 1.47 -9.78 6.71
C ILE A 20 0.58 -10.15 5.50
N PRO A 21 -0.20 -11.25 5.50
CA PRO A 21 -1.09 -11.53 4.38
C PRO A 21 -2.09 -10.42 4.08
N ASP A 22 -2.68 -9.79 5.11
CA ASP A 22 -3.60 -8.67 4.92
C ASP A 22 -2.89 -7.46 4.29
N PHE A 23 -1.63 -7.24 4.64
CA PHE A 23 -0.82 -6.20 4.01
C PHE A 23 -0.55 -6.50 2.53
N TYR A 24 -0.13 -7.71 2.19
CA TYR A 24 0.09 -8.08 0.79
C TYR A 24 -1.21 -8.04 -0.01
N GLU A 25 -2.34 -8.46 0.56
CA GLU A 25 -3.65 -8.33 -0.09
C GLU A 25 -3.98 -6.87 -0.40
N MET A 26 -3.76 -5.97 0.57
CA MET A 26 -3.95 -4.53 0.37
C MET A 26 -3.04 -3.97 -0.72
N GLN A 27 -1.76 -4.35 -0.76
CA GLN A 27 -0.82 -3.88 -1.78
C GLN A 27 -1.16 -4.40 -3.17
N VAL A 28 -1.45 -5.69 -3.30
CA VAL A 28 -1.84 -6.34 -4.57
C VAL A 28 -3.11 -5.67 -5.12
N GLN A 29 -4.15 -5.49 -4.29
CA GLN A 29 -5.39 -4.85 -4.70
C GLN A 29 -5.16 -3.38 -5.13
N TYR A 30 -4.32 -2.66 -4.39
CA TYR A 30 -4.00 -1.28 -4.71
C TYR A 30 -3.27 -1.17 -6.06
N MET A 31 -2.21 -1.95 -6.24
CA MET A 31 -1.43 -1.94 -7.48
C MET A 31 -2.26 -2.41 -8.68
N HIS A 32 -3.14 -3.41 -8.48
CA HIS A 32 -4.09 -3.84 -9.52
C HIS A 32 -4.99 -2.69 -9.95
N SER A 33 -5.65 -2.02 -9.01
CA SER A 33 -6.54 -0.89 -9.28
C SER A 33 -5.81 0.24 -10.00
N MET A 34 -4.63 0.59 -9.54
CA MET A 34 -3.83 1.68 -10.10
C MET A 34 -3.28 1.33 -11.49
N ASN A 35 -2.84 0.09 -11.71
CA ASN A 35 -2.40 -0.36 -13.03
C ASN A 35 -3.55 -0.32 -14.04
N ASN A 36 -4.76 -0.66 -13.62
CA ASN A 36 -5.95 -0.57 -14.48
C ASN A 36 -6.28 0.86 -14.91
N ILE A 37 -6.07 1.85 -14.02
CA ILE A 37 -6.32 3.27 -14.30
C ILE A 37 -5.23 3.86 -15.20
N TYR A 38 -3.98 3.70 -14.78
CA TYR A 38 -2.87 4.45 -15.39
C TYR A 38 -2.13 3.66 -16.46
N LYS A 39 -2.29 2.33 -16.51
CA LYS A 39 -1.53 1.41 -17.39
C LYS A 39 -0.01 1.61 -17.28
N ASP A 40 0.46 2.06 -16.11
CA ASP A 40 1.84 2.45 -15.86
C ASP A 40 2.01 2.78 -14.37
N LEU A 41 2.66 1.90 -13.64
CA LEU A 41 2.81 2.01 -12.19
C LEU A 41 3.69 3.20 -11.74
N ASP A 42 4.65 3.64 -12.57
CA ASP A 42 5.39 4.87 -12.27
C ASP A 42 4.51 6.12 -12.37
N THR A 43 3.54 6.14 -13.29
CA THR A 43 2.54 7.21 -13.35
C THR A 43 1.68 7.23 -12.09
N THR A 44 1.40 6.06 -11.52
CA THR A 44 0.68 5.95 -10.24
C THR A 44 1.38 6.70 -9.13
N LEU A 45 2.69 6.53 -8.96
CA LEU A 45 3.44 7.18 -7.87
C LEU A 45 3.42 8.71 -8.00
N VAL A 46 3.56 9.23 -9.22
CA VAL A 46 3.41 10.67 -9.49
C VAL A 46 1.98 11.15 -9.18
N ALA A 47 0.97 10.39 -9.58
CA ALA A 47 -0.44 10.71 -9.30
C ALA A 47 -0.75 10.71 -7.81
N MET A 48 -0.25 9.72 -7.06
CA MET A 48 -0.38 9.66 -5.59
C MET A 48 0.22 10.90 -4.92
N PHE A 49 1.43 11.27 -5.30
CA PHE A 49 2.09 12.44 -4.73
C PHE A 49 1.29 13.72 -5.01
N LEU A 50 0.80 13.89 -6.23
CA LEU A 50 -0.01 15.05 -6.60
C LEU A 50 -1.35 15.08 -5.84
N THR A 51 -2.00 13.92 -5.71
CA THR A 51 -3.24 13.79 -4.97
C THR A 51 -3.03 14.12 -3.49
N ASN A 52 -1.98 13.58 -2.89
CA ASN A 52 -1.66 13.85 -1.49
C ASN A 52 -1.35 15.34 -1.24
N LYS A 53 -0.52 15.95 -2.10
CA LYS A 53 -0.20 17.37 -2.03
C LYS A 53 -1.45 18.24 -2.17
N PHE A 54 -2.35 17.88 -3.06
CA PHE A 54 -3.63 18.56 -3.25
C PHE A 54 -4.48 18.50 -1.97
N TYR A 55 -4.65 17.33 -1.36
CA TYR A 55 -5.40 17.18 -0.11
C TYR A 55 -4.77 17.89 1.08
N GLN A 56 -3.44 17.95 1.16
CA GLN A 56 -2.74 18.68 2.22
C GLN A 56 -2.89 20.21 2.09
N SER A 57 -3.02 20.72 0.86
CA SER A 57 -3.20 22.16 0.61
C SER A 57 -4.63 22.65 0.82
N GLU A 58 -5.61 21.75 0.69
CA GLU A 58 -7.03 22.02 0.92
C GLU A 58 -7.37 21.83 2.39
N ASN A 59 -6.96 22.74 3.21
CA ASN A 59 -7.22 22.86 4.66
C ASN A 59 -7.92 21.66 5.33
N LYS A 60 -7.20 20.98 6.19
CA LYS A 60 -7.73 19.94 7.10
C LYS A 60 -9.03 20.36 7.78
N GLU A 61 -9.21 21.65 8.09
CA GLU A 61 -10.38 22.21 8.76
C GLU A 61 -11.68 22.06 7.97
N ASN A 62 -11.66 22.23 6.66
CA ASN A 62 -12.86 22.11 5.83
C ASN A 62 -13.37 20.66 5.69
N TYR A 63 -12.51 19.65 5.85
CA TYR A 63 -12.90 18.25 5.79
C TYR A 63 -13.24 17.67 7.16
N LEU A 64 -12.53 18.10 8.20
CA LEU A 64 -12.75 17.65 9.58
C LEU A 64 -14.04 18.25 10.17
N SER A 65 -14.38 19.49 9.81
CA SER A 65 -15.57 20.19 10.34
C SER A 65 -16.90 19.71 9.77
N ASN A 66 -16.92 19.10 8.58
CA ASN A 66 -18.16 18.86 7.84
C ASN A 66 -18.71 17.43 7.87
N ASN A 67 -18.15 16.52 8.65
CA ASN A 67 -18.63 15.10 8.71
C ASN A 67 -18.91 14.48 7.31
N VAL A 68 -18.06 14.84 6.31
CA VAL A 68 -18.30 14.51 4.92
C VAL A 68 -18.06 13.02 4.70
N SER A 69 -19.14 12.28 4.40
CA SER A 69 -18.97 10.88 3.98
C SER A 69 -18.20 10.81 2.65
N THR A 70 -17.47 9.72 2.45
CA THR A 70 -16.77 9.44 1.20
C THR A 70 -17.70 9.54 -0.02
N LYS A 71 -18.96 9.11 0.12
CA LYS A 71 -20.00 9.23 -0.93
C LYS A 71 -20.29 10.68 -1.28
N ASN A 72 -20.52 11.54 -0.28
CA ASN A 72 -20.84 12.94 -0.48
C ASN A 72 -19.64 13.74 -1.03
N PHE A 73 -18.43 13.32 -0.68
CA PHE A 73 -17.21 13.90 -1.19
C PHE A 73 -17.10 13.77 -2.71
N TYR A 74 -17.35 12.57 -3.26
CA TYR A 74 -17.33 12.35 -4.72
C TYR A 74 -18.46 13.03 -5.48
N GLN A 75 -19.57 13.34 -4.81
CA GLN A 75 -20.74 13.99 -5.45
C GLN A 75 -20.65 15.52 -5.48
N LYS A 76 -19.88 16.14 -4.58
CA LYS A 76 -19.72 17.60 -4.53
C LYS A 76 -18.50 18.01 -5.35
N ASN A 77 -18.69 18.49 -6.59
CA ASN A 77 -17.67 19.07 -7.48
C ASN A 77 -16.98 20.33 -6.91
N LYS A 78 -16.72 20.39 -5.58
CA LYS A 78 -16.08 21.55 -4.94
C LYS A 78 -14.58 21.69 -5.26
N PHE A 79 -13.96 20.66 -5.85
CA PHE A 79 -12.51 20.63 -6.12
C PHE A 79 -12.06 21.47 -7.32
N GLU A 80 -12.96 21.78 -8.26
CA GLU A 80 -12.57 22.53 -9.47
C GLU A 80 -12.08 23.96 -9.20
N LYS A 81 -12.22 24.45 -7.97
CA LYS A 81 -11.81 25.82 -7.61
C LYS A 81 -10.46 25.91 -6.91
N SER A 82 -9.93 24.80 -6.47
CA SER A 82 -8.68 24.74 -5.69
C SER A 82 -7.50 24.31 -6.54
N PHE A 83 -6.49 25.16 -6.62
CA PHE A 83 -5.29 24.91 -7.43
C PHE A 83 -4.03 24.91 -6.55
N THR A 84 -3.30 23.81 -6.57
CA THR A 84 -2.03 23.62 -5.85
C THR A 84 -0.84 23.85 -6.78
N LYS A 85 0.25 24.44 -6.27
CA LYS A 85 1.47 24.65 -7.06
C LYS A 85 2.10 23.31 -7.47
N PHE A 86 2.54 23.25 -8.73
CA PHE A 86 3.23 22.11 -9.31
C PHE A 86 4.71 22.39 -9.46
N ASN A 87 5.56 21.61 -8.80
CA ASN A 87 7.02 21.70 -8.93
C ASN A 87 7.61 20.33 -9.28
N VAL A 88 8.12 20.20 -10.51
CA VAL A 88 8.72 18.95 -11.01
C VAL A 88 9.93 18.53 -10.17
N ASN A 89 10.76 19.48 -9.73
CA ASN A 89 11.95 19.17 -8.95
C ASN A 89 11.60 18.64 -7.56
N GLU A 90 10.59 19.24 -6.92
CA GLU A 90 10.07 18.78 -5.63
C GLU A 90 9.57 17.36 -5.72
N ILE A 91 8.75 17.05 -6.74
CA ILE A 91 8.22 15.70 -6.95
C ILE A 91 9.36 14.73 -7.22
N SER A 92 10.28 15.06 -8.13
CA SER A 92 11.43 14.23 -8.49
C SER A 92 12.25 13.82 -7.26
N LYS A 93 12.52 14.77 -6.36
CA LYS A 93 13.27 14.52 -5.11
C LYS A 93 12.44 13.67 -4.13
N ALA A 94 11.16 14.01 -3.96
CA ALA A 94 10.30 13.36 -2.96
C ALA A 94 10.03 11.88 -3.25
N ILE A 95 9.89 11.49 -4.52
CA ILE A 95 9.56 10.11 -4.92
C ILE A 95 10.69 9.39 -5.65
N ASN A 96 11.89 9.96 -5.64
CA ASN A 96 13.09 9.40 -6.27
C ASN A 96 12.85 8.94 -7.72
N ILE A 97 12.24 9.81 -8.54
CA ILE A 97 12.03 9.60 -9.98
C ILE A 97 12.75 10.70 -10.75
N PRO A 98 13.50 10.38 -11.83
CA PRO A 98 14.19 11.39 -12.64
C PRO A 98 13.24 12.50 -13.10
N ARG A 99 13.69 13.75 -13.04
CA ARG A 99 12.92 14.94 -13.37
C ARG A 99 12.22 14.85 -14.72
N GLU A 100 12.91 14.38 -15.75
CA GLU A 100 12.34 14.21 -17.08
C GLU A 100 11.21 13.16 -17.11
N THR A 101 11.37 12.08 -16.34
CA THR A 101 10.30 11.09 -16.17
C THR A 101 9.08 11.70 -15.50
N VAL A 102 9.24 12.47 -14.43
CA VAL A 102 8.13 13.20 -13.78
C VAL A 102 7.44 14.13 -14.79
N ARG A 103 8.23 14.86 -15.63
CA ARG A 103 7.67 15.72 -16.66
C ARG A 103 6.80 14.96 -17.66
N ARG A 104 7.28 13.80 -18.16
CA ARG A 104 6.51 12.94 -19.08
C ARG A 104 5.24 12.38 -18.43
N LYS A 105 5.34 11.92 -17.16
CA LYS A 105 4.16 11.43 -16.43
C LYS A 105 3.13 12.54 -16.19
N LYS A 106 3.56 13.76 -15.89
CA LYS A 106 2.67 14.93 -15.82
C LYS A 106 1.89 15.13 -17.13
N ILE A 107 2.58 15.10 -18.29
CA ILE A 107 1.93 15.24 -19.58
C ILE A 107 0.87 14.15 -19.78
N LYS A 108 1.21 12.88 -19.44
CA LYS A 108 0.28 11.75 -19.50
C LYS A 108 -0.95 11.96 -18.60
N LEU A 109 -0.75 12.39 -17.36
CA LEU A 109 -1.84 12.68 -16.42
C LEU A 109 -2.73 13.83 -16.88
N THR A 110 -2.15 14.86 -17.50
CA THR A 110 -2.92 15.97 -18.08
C THR A 110 -3.71 15.53 -19.32
N LYS A 111 -3.09 14.76 -20.22
CA LYS A 111 -3.76 14.21 -21.42
C LYS A 111 -4.94 13.32 -21.04
N ASN A 112 -4.79 12.52 -20.01
CA ASN A 112 -5.85 11.65 -19.48
C ASN A 112 -6.84 12.40 -18.57
N LYS A 113 -6.76 13.72 -18.49
CA LYS A 113 -7.63 14.60 -17.70
C LYS A 113 -7.62 14.29 -16.19
N PHE A 114 -6.65 13.52 -15.68
CA PHE A 114 -6.52 13.25 -14.24
C PHE A 114 -6.18 14.53 -13.46
N ILE A 115 -5.32 15.36 -14.02
CA ILE A 115 -5.02 16.70 -13.51
C ILE A 115 -5.45 17.76 -14.51
N ILE A 116 -6.01 18.85 -14.00
CA ILE A 116 -6.34 20.07 -14.76
C ILE A 116 -5.29 21.12 -14.43
N LEU A 117 -4.61 21.66 -15.44
CA LEU A 117 -3.53 22.63 -15.28
C LEU A 117 -4.01 24.05 -15.47
N ASN A 118 -3.68 24.92 -14.53
CA ASN A 118 -3.70 26.36 -14.74
C ASN A 118 -2.30 26.81 -15.19
N LYS A 119 -2.14 27.04 -16.50
CA LYS A 119 -0.85 27.42 -17.09
C LYS A 119 -0.32 28.77 -16.57
N LYS A 120 -1.22 29.76 -16.38
CA LYS A 120 -0.86 31.11 -15.89
C LYS A 120 -0.30 31.05 -14.46
N LYS A 121 -0.95 30.30 -13.58
CA LYS A 121 -0.55 30.17 -12.15
C LYS A 121 0.46 29.05 -11.89
N LYS A 122 0.89 28.29 -12.89
CA LYS A 122 1.72 27.09 -12.75
C LYS A 122 1.22 26.12 -11.67
N SER A 123 -0.10 25.95 -11.62
CA SER A 123 -0.80 25.19 -10.60
C SER A 123 -1.67 24.10 -11.22
N PHE A 124 -2.17 23.16 -10.40
CA PHE A 124 -3.04 22.08 -10.84
C PHE A 124 -4.17 21.84 -9.84
N CYS A 125 -5.24 21.24 -10.31
CA CYS A 125 -6.23 20.58 -9.46
C CYS A 125 -6.41 19.12 -9.91
N ILE A 126 -6.90 18.29 -9.00
CA ILE A 126 -7.29 16.91 -9.31
C ILE A 126 -8.69 16.92 -9.90
N ASN A 127 -8.87 16.21 -11.01
CA ASN A 127 -10.20 16.02 -11.58
C ASN A 127 -10.96 14.96 -10.80
N SER A 128 -11.81 15.40 -9.87
CA SER A 128 -12.57 14.53 -8.99
C SER A 128 -13.57 13.63 -9.73
N SER A 129 -14.02 14.00 -10.93
CA SER A 129 -14.94 13.19 -11.73
C SER A 129 -14.34 11.87 -12.19
N LEU A 130 -13.00 11.78 -12.26
CA LEU A 130 -12.27 10.55 -12.59
C LEU A 130 -11.96 9.69 -11.35
N ILE A 131 -12.14 10.23 -10.16
CA ILE A 131 -12.02 9.49 -8.90
C ILE A 131 -13.33 8.70 -8.73
N ASN A 132 -13.46 7.63 -9.50
CA ASN A 132 -14.67 6.82 -9.51
C ASN A 132 -14.71 5.93 -8.26
N LYS A 133 -15.88 5.91 -7.58
CA LYS A 133 -16.18 5.03 -6.45
C LYS A 133 -15.78 3.57 -6.73
N LYS A 134 -16.10 3.06 -7.93
CA LYS A 134 -15.80 1.68 -8.34
C LYS A 134 -14.31 1.31 -8.29
N VAL A 135 -13.42 2.30 -8.44
CA VAL A 135 -11.97 2.09 -8.42
C VAL A 135 -11.43 2.04 -6.99
N PHE A 136 -11.98 2.89 -6.11
CA PHE A 136 -11.50 3.01 -4.74
C PHE A 136 -12.23 2.10 -3.75
N GLU A 137 -13.44 1.65 -4.06
CA GLU A 137 -14.23 0.81 -3.17
C GLU A 137 -13.53 -0.51 -2.78
N PRO A 138 -12.91 -1.27 -3.71
CA PRO A 138 -12.12 -2.43 -3.34
C PRO A 138 -10.95 -2.08 -2.41
N GLN A 139 -10.27 -0.95 -2.68
CA GLN A 139 -9.16 -0.48 -1.87
C GLN A 139 -9.60 -0.08 -0.45
N ILE A 140 -10.73 0.61 -0.34
CA ILE A 140 -11.31 0.98 0.95
C ILE A 140 -11.59 -0.28 1.78
N LYS A 141 -12.21 -1.30 1.17
CA LYS A 141 -12.55 -2.57 1.83
C LYS A 141 -11.32 -3.33 2.34
N VAL A 142 -10.27 -3.47 1.52
CA VAL A 142 -9.07 -4.19 1.96
C VAL A 142 -8.27 -3.39 2.99
N SER A 143 -8.24 -2.06 2.90
CA SER A 143 -7.57 -1.21 3.90
C SER A 143 -8.31 -1.21 5.23
N SER A 144 -9.65 -1.12 5.24
CA SER A 144 -10.46 -1.18 6.47
C SER A 144 -10.38 -2.56 7.12
N LYS A 145 -10.35 -3.65 6.31
CA LYS A 145 -10.12 -5.02 6.78
C LYS A 145 -8.78 -5.15 7.48
N LEU A 146 -7.69 -4.71 6.83
CA LEU A 146 -6.35 -4.72 7.41
C LEU A 146 -6.33 -3.98 8.76
N LEU A 147 -6.79 -2.73 8.78
CA LEU A 147 -6.81 -1.91 10.00
C LEU A 147 -7.59 -2.60 11.12
N SER A 148 -8.77 -3.14 10.83
CA SER A 148 -9.60 -3.85 11.81
C SER A 148 -8.89 -5.10 12.34
N ASN A 149 -8.34 -5.96 11.45
CA ASN A 149 -7.68 -7.21 11.84
C ASN A 149 -6.44 -6.95 12.70
N TYR A 150 -5.63 -5.96 12.33
CA TYR A 150 -4.47 -5.58 13.12
C TYR A 150 -4.86 -5.04 14.49
N CYS A 151 -5.91 -4.21 14.56
CA CYS A 151 -6.37 -3.65 15.82
C CYS A 151 -6.97 -4.72 16.74
N ILE A 152 -7.77 -5.66 16.22
CA ILE A 152 -8.27 -6.82 16.98
C ILE A 152 -7.09 -7.63 17.52
N PHE A 153 -6.08 -7.90 16.68
CA PHE A 153 -4.89 -8.63 17.11
C PHE A 153 -4.14 -7.90 18.23
N PHE A 154 -3.94 -6.60 18.11
CA PHE A 154 -3.28 -5.78 19.12
C PHE A 154 -4.06 -5.74 20.45
N SER A 155 -5.38 -5.67 20.40
CA SER A 155 -6.23 -5.76 21.58
C SER A 155 -6.06 -7.11 22.28
N ASN A 156 -6.14 -8.20 21.53
CA ASN A 156 -5.96 -9.56 22.07
C ASN A 156 -4.56 -9.78 22.68
N LYS A 157 -3.58 -8.97 22.31
CA LYS A 157 -2.22 -8.95 22.88
C LYS A 157 -2.03 -7.90 23.98
N ASN A 158 -3.10 -7.27 24.44
CA ASN A 158 -3.08 -6.19 25.44
C ASN A 158 -2.10 -5.05 25.08
N VAL A 159 -1.98 -4.74 23.77
CA VAL A 159 -1.16 -3.63 23.30
C VAL A 159 -1.81 -2.29 23.64
N PHE A 160 -3.14 -2.27 23.70
CA PHE A 160 -3.97 -1.12 24.05
C PHE A 160 -4.51 -1.24 25.48
N ASN A 161 -4.55 -0.12 26.19
CA ASN A 161 -5.10 -0.05 27.55
C ASN A 161 -6.62 0.24 27.57
N LYS A 162 -7.29 0.21 26.44
CA LYS A 162 -8.70 0.58 26.31
C LYS A 162 -9.38 -0.33 25.28
N ASP A 163 -10.59 -0.75 25.61
CA ASP A 163 -11.45 -1.45 24.65
C ASP A 163 -11.87 -0.46 23.56
N LEU A 164 -11.43 -0.72 22.33
CA LEU A 164 -11.85 -0.01 21.15
C LEU A 164 -12.89 -0.88 20.43
N ASP A 165 -13.99 -0.28 20.00
CA ASP A 165 -14.93 -0.95 19.10
C ASP A 165 -14.36 -0.99 17.68
N PHE A 166 -13.69 -2.11 17.35
CA PHE A 166 -13.05 -2.29 16.05
C PHE A 166 -14.03 -2.46 14.91
N VAL A 167 -15.28 -2.84 15.18
CA VAL A 167 -16.35 -2.88 14.18
C VAL A 167 -16.75 -1.46 13.80
N SER A 168 -16.95 -0.61 14.79
CA SER A 168 -17.21 0.82 14.58
C SER A 168 -16.04 1.53 13.92
N PHE A 169 -14.79 1.19 14.28
CA PHE A 169 -13.58 1.72 13.63
C PHE A 169 -13.56 1.34 12.14
N LYS A 170 -13.75 0.06 11.80
CA LYS A 170 -13.83 -0.39 10.41
C LYS A 170 -14.90 0.35 9.63
N ASN A 171 -16.10 0.48 10.21
CA ASN A 171 -17.21 1.20 9.59
C ASN A 171 -16.91 2.69 9.40
N ASP A 172 -16.22 3.34 10.34
CA ASP A 172 -15.82 4.75 10.21
C ASP A 172 -14.79 4.91 9.07
N VAL A 173 -13.79 4.03 8.99
CA VAL A 173 -12.83 4.02 7.88
C VAL A 173 -13.55 3.87 6.53
N GLU A 174 -14.48 2.93 6.41
CA GLU A 174 -15.22 2.71 5.16
C GLU A 174 -16.12 3.90 4.78
N LYS A 175 -16.85 4.44 5.74
CA LYS A 175 -17.78 5.56 5.49
C LYS A 175 -17.06 6.89 5.25
N LYS A 176 -15.93 7.11 5.94
CA LYS A 176 -15.21 8.38 5.95
C LYS A 176 -13.77 8.24 5.43
N PHE A 177 -13.52 7.33 4.52
CA PHE A 177 -12.18 7.03 3.97
C PHE A 177 -11.42 8.27 3.51
N ILE A 178 -12.14 9.30 3.09
CA ILE A 178 -11.56 10.57 2.67
C ILE A 178 -10.71 11.24 3.78
N LEU A 179 -11.04 11.01 5.05
CA LEU A 179 -10.26 11.52 6.18
C LEU A 179 -8.98 10.72 6.41
N TYR A 180 -8.99 9.46 6.02
CA TYR A 180 -7.85 8.53 6.12
C TYR A 180 -7.00 8.53 4.85
N LEU A 181 -7.50 9.08 3.75
CA LEU A 181 -6.83 9.07 2.45
C LEU A 181 -5.44 9.73 2.49
N PRO A 182 -5.21 10.89 3.11
CA PRO A 182 -3.87 11.47 3.21
C PRO A 182 -2.89 10.58 3.98
N ILE A 183 -3.35 9.92 5.05
CA ILE A 183 -2.55 8.98 5.84
C ILE A 183 -2.18 7.77 4.98
N PHE A 184 -3.16 7.20 4.29
CA PHE A 184 -2.96 6.10 3.35
C PHE A 184 -2.01 6.47 2.21
N LEU A 185 -2.15 7.65 1.60
CA LEU A 185 -1.27 8.10 0.53
C LEU A 185 0.15 8.36 1.02
N ASN A 186 0.35 8.94 2.21
CA ASN A 186 1.66 9.10 2.83
C ASN A 186 2.35 7.76 3.03
N PHE A 187 1.61 6.78 3.56
CA PHE A 187 2.11 5.43 3.72
C PHE A 187 2.53 4.81 2.38
N GLN A 188 1.67 4.85 1.36
CA GLN A 188 1.94 4.26 0.04
C GLN A 188 3.12 4.95 -0.67
N ILE A 189 3.19 6.28 -0.63
CA ILE A 189 4.30 7.03 -1.23
C ILE A 189 5.62 6.64 -0.56
N SER A 190 5.66 6.61 0.77
CA SER A 190 6.86 6.24 1.52
C SER A 190 7.29 4.79 1.23
N TYR A 191 6.32 3.86 1.24
CA TYR A 191 6.54 2.45 0.92
C TYR A 191 7.14 2.27 -0.48
N PHE A 192 6.48 2.78 -1.52
CA PHE A 192 6.97 2.60 -2.88
C PHE A 192 8.27 3.36 -3.16
N THR A 193 8.47 4.54 -2.59
CA THR A 193 9.71 5.30 -2.76
C THR A 193 10.90 4.54 -2.17
N GLU A 194 10.72 3.90 -1.02
CA GLU A 194 11.78 3.12 -0.38
C GLU A 194 12.07 1.84 -1.18
N TRP A 195 11.07 1.03 -1.51
CA TRP A 195 11.26 -0.21 -2.27
C TRP A 195 11.84 0.03 -3.67
N ARG A 196 11.56 1.18 -4.30
CA ARG A 196 12.13 1.55 -5.60
C ARG A 196 13.64 1.79 -5.58
N LYS A 197 14.24 1.99 -4.43
CA LYS A 197 15.71 2.01 -4.32
C LYS A 197 16.32 0.65 -4.64
N PHE A 198 15.56 -0.40 -4.44
CA PHE A 198 15.98 -1.79 -4.62
C PHE A 198 15.43 -2.41 -5.92
N ILE A 199 14.13 -2.33 -6.18
CA ILE A 199 13.46 -2.92 -7.35
C ILE A 199 12.41 -1.96 -7.92
N ASP A 200 12.06 -2.12 -9.20
CA ASP A 200 11.04 -1.28 -9.85
C ASP A 200 9.60 -1.68 -9.47
N MET A 201 8.65 -0.82 -9.82
CA MET A 201 7.24 -0.95 -9.40
C MET A 201 6.58 -2.25 -9.86
N GLU A 202 6.84 -2.70 -11.10
CA GLU A 202 6.30 -3.98 -11.57
C GLU A 202 6.91 -5.17 -10.82
N CYS A 203 8.19 -5.11 -10.46
CA CYS A 203 8.84 -6.10 -9.62
C CYS A 203 8.23 -6.12 -8.20
N ILE A 204 7.96 -4.96 -7.60
CA ILE A 204 7.29 -4.87 -6.30
C ILE A 204 5.92 -5.55 -6.37
N TYR A 205 5.13 -5.27 -7.42
CA TYR A 205 3.80 -5.85 -7.59
C TYR A 205 3.85 -7.38 -7.73
N ILE A 206 4.70 -7.88 -8.60
CA ILE A 206 4.86 -9.33 -8.83
C ILE A 206 5.36 -10.03 -7.57
N ALA A 207 6.35 -9.44 -6.87
CA ALA A 207 6.87 -10.00 -5.63
C ALA A 207 5.80 -10.02 -4.52
N ALA A 208 5.01 -8.95 -4.36
CA ALA A 208 3.91 -8.90 -3.41
C ALA A 208 2.84 -9.97 -3.70
N LEU A 209 2.48 -10.17 -4.97
CA LEU A 209 1.53 -11.21 -5.39
C LEU A 209 2.05 -12.62 -5.08
N CYS A 210 3.32 -12.91 -5.41
CA CYS A 210 3.93 -14.20 -5.09
C CYS A 210 4.04 -14.42 -3.58
N SER A 211 4.38 -13.37 -2.81
CA SER A 211 4.44 -13.43 -1.35
C SER A 211 3.07 -13.66 -0.73
N LEU A 212 2.02 -13.02 -1.22
CA LEU A 212 0.64 -13.26 -0.78
C LEU A 212 0.25 -14.72 -0.98
N ASN A 213 0.54 -15.27 -2.16
CA ASN A 213 0.26 -16.68 -2.47
C ASN A 213 1.05 -17.63 -1.55
N THR A 214 2.35 -17.40 -1.38
CA THR A 214 3.21 -18.28 -0.56
C THR A 214 2.83 -18.22 0.92
N THR A 215 2.57 -17.02 1.48
CA THR A 215 2.15 -16.85 2.89
C THR A 215 0.78 -17.44 3.16
N GLY A 216 -0.15 -17.33 2.21
CA GLY A 216 -1.47 -17.96 2.30
C GLY A 216 -1.39 -19.48 2.45
N HIS A 217 -0.48 -20.13 1.74
CA HIS A 217 -0.23 -21.57 1.85
C HIS A 217 0.48 -21.95 3.14
N LEU A 218 1.49 -21.18 3.56
CA LEU A 218 2.17 -21.41 4.83
C LEU A 218 1.18 -21.38 6.00
N ASN A 219 0.28 -20.40 6.03
CA ASN A 219 -0.69 -20.27 7.11
C ASN A 219 -1.74 -21.40 7.10
N LYS A 220 -2.10 -21.93 5.93
CA LYS A 220 -3.00 -23.09 5.83
C LYS A 220 -2.33 -24.38 6.31
N SER A 221 -1.07 -24.60 5.98
CA SER A 221 -0.33 -25.81 6.41
C SER A 221 -0.04 -25.83 7.92
N ASN A 222 -0.04 -24.68 8.58
CA ASN A 222 0.18 -24.54 10.02
C ASN A 222 -1.13 -24.49 10.85
N SER A 223 -2.26 -24.89 10.29
CA SER A 223 -3.58 -24.74 10.95
C SER A 223 -3.74 -25.54 12.24
N GLU A 224 -2.95 -26.59 12.46
CA GLU A 224 -3.06 -27.49 13.63
C GLU A 224 -2.30 -27.01 14.87
N GLY A 225 -1.61 -25.91 14.82
CA GLY A 225 -0.91 -25.33 15.97
C GLY A 225 -0.23 -24.05 15.55
N ARG A 226 -1.02 -22.97 15.39
CA ARG A 226 -0.57 -21.68 14.86
C ARG A 226 0.67 -21.14 15.55
N LYS A 227 1.85 -21.49 15.04
CA LYS A 227 3.08 -20.76 15.38
C LYS A 227 3.10 -19.47 14.59
N PHE A 228 3.15 -18.35 15.28
CA PHE A 228 3.44 -17.07 14.68
C PHE A 228 4.94 -16.91 14.54
N TYR A 229 5.39 -16.52 13.37
CA TYR A 229 6.79 -16.29 13.06
C TYR A 229 7.06 -14.80 12.91
N ASN A 230 8.20 -14.33 13.39
CA ASN A 230 8.73 -13.03 12.97
C ASN A 230 9.11 -13.07 11.49
N SER A 231 9.46 -11.91 10.92
CA SER A 231 9.73 -11.82 9.49
C SER A 231 10.85 -12.76 9.03
N LYS A 232 11.96 -12.81 9.76
CA LYS A 232 13.12 -13.64 9.43
C LYS A 232 12.80 -15.12 9.48
N ASP A 233 12.15 -15.56 10.55
CA ASP A 233 11.80 -16.96 10.76
C ASP A 233 10.76 -17.42 9.73
N MET A 234 9.79 -16.55 9.36
CA MET A 234 8.83 -16.87 8.31
C MET A 234 9.52 -17.18 6.98
N PHE A 235 10.45 -16.35 6.55
CA PHE A 235 11.18 -16.58 5.30
C PHE A 235 12.05 -17.84 5.34
N ALA A 236 12.54 -18.23 6.51
CA ALA A 236 13.26 -19.49 6.70
C ALA A 236 12.35 -20.75 6.66
N GLN A 237 11.01 -20.59 6.78
CA GLN A 237 10.07 -21.71 6.65
C GLN A 237 9.68 -22.00 5.20
N PHE A 238 9.78 -21.04 4.27
CA PHE A 238 9.32 -21.22 2.88
C PHE A 238 9.93 -22.44 2.18
N PRO A 239 11.23 -22.78 2.34
CA PRO A 239 11.80 -23.98 1.73
C PRO A 239 11.24 -25.29 2.25
N LYS A 240 10.62 -25.29 3.46
CA LYS A 240 10.11 -26.48 4.15
C LYS A 240 8.68 -26.84 3.75
N VAL A 241 8.03 -26.01 2.95
CA VAL A 241 6.67 -26.28 2.44
C VAL A 241 6.76 -27.32 1.34
N GLU A 242 6.36 -28.57 1.63
CA GLU A 242 6.54 -29.73 0.74
C GLU A 242 5.81 -29.63 -0.60
N LYS A 243 4.73 -28.85 -0.69
CA LYS A 243 3.96 -28.65 -1.92
C LYS A 243 4.15 -27.23 -2.42
N SER A 244 4.89 -27.07 -3.50
CA SER A 244 4.96 -25.80 -4.21
C SER A 244 3.59 -25.41 -4.76
N PHE A 245 3.15 -24.24 -4.39
CA PHE A 245 1.91 -23.60 -4.86
C PHE A 245 2.22 -22.30 -5.59
N GLY A 246 3.41 -22.20 -6.18
CA GLY A 246 3.85 -21.03 -6.93
C GLY A 246 2.89 -20.67 -8.08
N LEU A 247 2.97 -19.44 -8.52
CA LEU A 247 2.19 -18.92 -9.66
C LEU A 247 3.00 -19.04 -10.95
N ASN A 248 2.36 -19.46 -12.04
CA ASN A 248 3.00 -19.42 -13.36
C ASN A 248 2.94 -18.02 -13.98
N SER A 249 3.76 -17.75 -14.98
CA SER A 249 3.87 -16.43 -15.62
C SER A 249 2.57 -15.96 -16.28
N THR A 250 1.74 -16.87 -16.76
CA THR A 250 0.44 -16.54 -17.36
C THR A 250 -0.52 -16.08 -16.29
N SER A 251 -0.69 -16.83 -15.20
CA SER A 251 -1.52 -16.42 -14.07
C SER A 251 -1.09 -15.08 -13.49
N ILE A 252 0.24 -14.84 -13.38
CA ILE A 252 0.75 -13.54 -12.91
C ILE A 252 0.37 -12.42 -13.89
N ALA A 253 0.48 -12.63 -15.20
CA ALA A 253 0.09 -11.65 -16.20
C ALA A 253 -1.41 -11.34 -16.14
N ASP A 254 -2.25 -12.36 -16.02
CA ASP A 254 -3.71 -12.22 -15.95
C ASP A 254 -4.13 -11.46 -14.68
N ILE A 255 -3.59 -11.83 -13.51
CA ILE A 255 -3.91 -11.18 -12.24
C ILE A 255 -3.40 -9.73 -12.21
N THR A 256 -2.18 -9.48 -12.68
CA THR A 256 -1.57 -8.15 -12.61
C THR A 256 -1.99 -7.22 -13.73
N ASN A 257 -2.57 -7.75 -14.80
CA ASN A 257 -2.83 -7.02 -16.04
C ASN A 257 -1.57 -6.35 -16.62
N ILE A 258 -0.40 -6.99 -16.41
CA ILE A 258 0.89 -6.62 -16.98
C ILE A 258 1.13 -7.51 -18.20
N PRO A 259 1.57 -6.98 -19.36
CA PRO A 259 1.86 -7.80 -20.53
C PRO A 259 2.81 -8.96 -20.21
N ARG A 260 2.48 -10.16 -20.67
CA ARG A 260 3.23 -11.40 -20.35
C ARG A 260 4.73 -11.28 -20.63
N THR A 261 5.12 -10.63 -21.71
CA THR A 261 6.54 -10.38 -22.03
C THR A 261 7.25 -9.55 -20.97
N THR A 262 6.55 -8.53 -20.42
CA THR A 262 7.06 -7.73 -19.30
C THR A 262 7.14 -8.58 -18.03
N VAL A 263 6.11 -9.39 -17.73
CA VAL A 263 6.11 -10.31 -16.58
C VAL A 263 7.31 -11.23 -16.63
N LEU A 264 7.58 -11.89 -17.77
CA LEU A 264 8.73 -12.79 -17.93
C LEU A 264 10.07 -12.10 -17.65
N ARG A 265 10.26 -10.88 -18.16
CA ARG A 265 11.45 -10.07 -17.91
C ARG A 265 11.61 -9.71 -16.44
N LYS A 266 10.50 -9.36 -15.75
CA LYS A 266 10.50 -9.01 -14.32
C LYS A 266 10.74 -10.24 -13.45
N LEU A 267 10.16 -11.37 -13.80
CA LEU A 267 10.40 -12.64 -13.12
C LEU A 267 11.87 -13.05 -13.20
N ALA A 268 12.49 -12.95 -14.39
CA ALA A 268 13.92 -13.21 -14.57
C ALA A 268 14.78 -12.27 -13.70
N LYS A 269 14.38 -10.98 -13.56
CA LYS A 269 15.06 -10.05 -12.67
C LYS A 269 14.92 -10.45 -11.20
N LEU A 270 13.72 -10.80 -10.73
CA LEU A 270 13.46 -11.21 -9.36
C LEU A 270 14.14 -12.53 -9.00
N GLU A 271 14.25 -13.46 -9.96
CA GLU A 271 14.99 -14.71 -9.84
C GLU A 271 16.51 -14.45 -9.71
N LYS A 272 17.07 -13.57 -10.58
CA LYS A 272 18.48 -13.14 -10.47
C LYS A 272 18.80 -12.45 -9.14
N LEU A 273 17.86 -11.74 -8.56
CA LEU A 273 17.97 -11.12 -7.23
C LEU A 273 17.69 -12.12 -6.08
N ASN A 274 17.45 -13.39 -6.38
CA ASN A 274 17.08 -14.40 -5.40
C ASN A 274 15.87 -14.02 -4.51
N ILE A 275 14.96 -13.21 -5.02
CA ILE A 275 13.69 -12.86 -4.32
C ILE A 275 12.65 -13.95 -4.58
N LEU A 276 12.58 -14.41 -5.83
CA LEU A 276 11.73 -15.51 -6.24
C LEU A 276 12.59 -16.68 -6.71
N LYS A 277 12.08 -17.89 -6.54
CA LYS A 277 12.59 -19.10 -7.17
C LYS A 277 11.54 -19.75 -8.05
N LYS A 278 11.99 -20.49 -9.04
CA LYS A 278 11.15 -21.26 -9.93
C LYS A 278 11.17 -22.73 -9.51
N ASP A 279 9.98 -23.31 -9.35
CA ASP A 279 9.84 -24.73 -9.05
C ASP A 279 9.98 -25.60 -10.30
N LYS A 280 9.98 -26.93 -10.12
CA LYS A 280 10.02 -27.93 -11.21
C LYS A 280 8.84 -27.84 -12.19
N PHE A 281 7.75 -27.23 -11.81
CA PHE A 281 6.56 -26.98 -12.64
C PHE A 281 6.57 -25.61 -13.31
N LYS A 282 7.71 -24.92 -13.30
CA LYS A 282 7.89 -23.56 -13.84
C LYS A 282 6.99 -22.50 -13.19
N ARG A 283 6.66 -22.69 -11.89
CA ARG A 283 5.91 -21.73 -11.09
C ARG A 283 6.86 -20.96 -10.18
N TYR A 284 6.50 -19.73 -9.83
CA TYR A 284 7.31 -18.80 -9.04
C TYR A 284 6.76 -18.67 -7.63
N GLU A 285 7.63 -18.77 -6.66
CA GLU A 285 7.34 -18.62 -5.24
C GLU A 285 8.45 -17.82 -4.56
N THR A 286 8.15 -17.26 -3.38
CA THR A 286 9.13 -16.51 -2.60
C THR A 286 10.23 -17.44 -2.09
N GLN A 287 11.49 -16.99 -2.23
CA GLN A 287 12.66 -17.76 -1.79
C GLN A 287 12.95 -17.57 -0.30
N ASP A 288 13.83 -18.41 0.26
CA ASP A 288 14.45 -18.19 1.57
C ASP A 288 15.36 -16.96 1.55
N LEU A 289 14.79 -15.83 1.92
CA LEU A 289 15.54 -14.58 2.01
C LEU A 289 16.33 -14.47 3.33
N ALA A 290 15.97 -15.26 4.35
CA ALA A 290 16.60 -15.17 5.67
C ALA A 290 18.09 -15.52 5.63
N ASN A 291 18.46 -16.47 4.77
CA ASN A 291 19.83 -16.97 4.67
C ASN A 291 20.59 -16.40 3.45
N SER A 292 19.92 -15.66 2.57
CA SER A 292 20.56 -15.09 1.38
C SER A 292 21.29 -13.77 1.68
N THR A 293 22.39 -13.51 0.93
CA THR A 293 23.14 -12.24 1.04
C THR A 293 22.28 -11.05 0.66
N ILE A 294 21.49 -11.17 -0.42
CA ILE A 294 20.59 -10.10 -0.87
C ILE A 294 19.46 -9.85 0.14
N GLY A 295 18.95 -10.93 0.77
CA GLY A 295 17.98 -10.82 1.84
C GLY A 295 18.52 -9.97 2.99
N LYS A 296 19.71 -10.28 3.50
CA LYS A 296 20.32 -9.58 4.63
C LYS A 296 20.67 -8.13 4.32
N LYS A 297 21.24 -7.83 3.14
CA LYS A 297 21.78 -6.51 2.81
C LYS A 297 20.71 -5.55 2.26
N GLU A 298 19.76 -6.06 1.47
CA GLU A 298 18.83 -5.23 0.72
C GLU A 298 17.38 -5.44 1.15
N TYR A 299 16.91 -6.69 1.17
CA TYR A 299 15.48 -6.98 1.37
C TYR A 299 15.02 -6.70 2.81
N PHE A 300 15.71 -7.23 3.82
CA PHE A 300 15.29 -7.05 5.21
C PHE A 300 15.33 -5.61 5.70
N PRO A 301 16.29 -4.75 5.35
CA PRO A 301 16.22 -3.33 5.67
C PRO A 301 14.95 -2.65 5.12
N GLN A 302 14.57 -2.97 3.88
CA GLN A 302 13.32 -2.45 3.27
C GLN A 302 12.08 -2.99 3.99
N LEU A 303 12.12 -4.26 4.37
CA LEU A 303 11.03 -4.90 5.11
C LEU A 303 10.86 -4.29 6.50
N GLN A 304 11.95 -4.09 7.25
CA GLN A 304 11.91 -3.45 8.56
C GLN A 304 11.37 -2.01 8.48
N TYR A 305 11.77 -1.29 7.44
CA TYR A 305 11.20 0.03 7.16
C TYR A 305 9.69 -0.04 6.87
N THR A 306 9.25 -1.05 6.11
CA THR A 306 7.82 -1.28 5.83
C THR A 306 7.03 -1.55 7.10
N ILE A 307 7.56 -2.38 8.01
CA ILE A 307 6.93 -2.69 9.30
C ILE A 307 6.81 -1.42 10.16
N LYS A 308 7.86 -0.59 10.17
CA LYS A 308 7.82 0.71 10.84
C LYS A 308 6.76 1.64 10.25
N LEU A 309 6.67 1.71 8.93
CA LEU A 309 5.62 2.48 8.24
C LEU A 309 4.21 1.97 8.56
N LEU A 310 4.01 0.66 8.66
CA LEU A 310 2.73 0.07 9.05
C LEU A 310 2.34 0.49 10.47
N GLY A 311 3.27 0.47 11.41
CA GLY A 311 3.03 0.95 12.78
C GLY A 311 2.61 2.41 12.82
N ILE A 312 3.26 3.29 12.02
CA ILE A 312 2.89 4.70 11.89
C ILE A 312 1.50 4.85 11.26
N PHE A 313 1.24 4.15 10.16
CA PHE A 313 -0.04 4.19 9.44
C PHE A 313 -1.22 3.82 10.34
N ILE A 314 -1.09 2.73 11.09
CA ILE A 314 -2.15 2.25 11.99
C ILE A 314 -2.34 3.23 13.15
N SER A 315 -1.25 3.74 13.74
CA SER A 315 -1.29 4.73 14.82
C SER A 315 -2.03 6.00 14.39
N GLU A 316 -1.69 6.58 13.24
CA GLU A 316 -2.35 7.79 12.72
C GLU A 316 -3.83 7.57 12.41
N CYS A 317 -4.20 6.37 11.90
CA CYS A 317 -5.59 6.02 11.68
C CYS A 317 -6.38 5.91 12.98
N LEU A 318 -5.81 5.28 14.01
CA LEU A 318 -6.42 5.17 15.34
C LEU A 318 -6.54 6.52 16.03
N GLU A 319 -5.55 7.40 15.94
CA GLU A 319 -5.60 8.76 16.47
C GLU A 319 -6.69 9.58 15.78
N THR A 320 -6.85 9.44 14.47
CA THR A 320 -7.91 10.08 13.69
C THR A 320 -9.29 9.61 14.13
N TYR A 321 -9.47 8.34 14.43
CA TYR A 321 -10.72 7.77 14.96
C TYR A 321 -11.01 8.28 16.38
N SER A 322 -10.06 8.14 17.29
CA SER A 322 -10.23 8.50 18.72
C SER A 322 -10.47 9.99 18.94
N SER A 323 -9.87 10.87 18.13
CA SER A 323 -10.09 12.31 18.23
C SER A 323 -11.52 12.75 17.92
N LYS A 324 -12.31 11.91 17.24
CA LYS A 324 -13.72 12.17 16.92
C LYS A 324 -14.64 11.72 18.05
N GLU A 325 -14.35 10.59 18.70
CA GLU A 325 -15.14 10.13 19.85
C GLU A 325 -15.09 11.14 20.99
N MET A 326 -13.93 11.77 21.23
CA MET A 326 -13.80 12.82 22.26
C MET A 326 -14.54 14.13 21.95
N LYS A 327 -14.96 14.38 20.68
CA LYS A 327 -15.73 15.58 20.30
C LYS A 327 -17.25 15.36 20.35
N ILE A 328 -17.70 14.14 20.59
CA ILE A 328 -19.13 13.76 20.64
C ILE A 328 -19.61 13.69 22.11
N ILE A 329 -18.71 13.74 23.08
CA ILE A 329 -18.96 13.84 24.50
C ILE A 329 -18.82 15.33 24.90
#